data_fdfe0a3ba86131b5046fbb68da0f49b6
#
_entry.id   fdfe0a3ba86131b5046fbb68da0f49b6
#
_cell.length_a   1.000
_cell.length_b   1.000
_cell.length_c   1.000
_cell.angle_alpha   90.00
_cell.angle_beta   90.00
_cell.angle_gamma   90.00
#
_symmetry.space_group_name_H-M   'P 1'
#
loop_
_entity.id
_entity.type
_entity.pdbx_description
1 polymer ?
#
loop_
_entity_poly.entity_id
_entity_poly.type
_entity_poly.pdbx_seq_one_letter_code
_entity_poly.pdbx_strand_id
1 'polypeptide(L)'
;MTDSQTDGRTLAARYLKGLNDHDPDAVDGFVAVDYINHNAFVADGREANRAWWSTFFTAFPDIKATMDDLVVAGDRVVGRFTYRGTHGGPLYGVPPTGNPIEMRSIDIWRTENGEFAEHWDELNYLELFQQIGVIPAFNLGDTQSTT
;
A
#
# COMPACT_ATOMS: atom_id res chain seq x y z
N MET A 1 -0.28 -10.94 -32.81
CA MET A 1 -0.75 -11.84 -31.73
C MET A 1 -0.48 -11.16 -30.43
N THR A 2 -1.52 -10.61 -29.89
CA THR A 2 -1.42 -10.13 -28.54
C THR A 2 -1.24 -11.33 -27.65
N ASP A 3 -0.04 -11.49 -27.16
CA ASP A 3 0.19 -12.37 -26.06
C ASP A 3 -0.85 -12.05 -24.97
N SER A 4 -1.41 -13.09 -24.39
CA SER A 4 -2.24 -13.03 -23.22
C SER A 4 -1.45 -12.51 -22.00
N GLN A 5 -0.65 -11.46 -22.20
CA GLN A 5 -0.03 -10.77 -21.08
C GLN A 5 -1.12 -10.13 -20.25
N THR A 6 -1.22 -10.56 -19.02
CA THR A 6 -2.06 -9.90 -18.04
C THR A 6 -1.70 -8.43 -18.04
N ASP A 7 -2.61 -7.57 -18.44
CA ASP A 7 -2.33 -6.15 -18.54
C ASP A 7 -2.25 -5.48 -17.15
N GLY A 8 -1.72 -4.28 -17.14
CA GLY A 8 -1.51 -3.54 -15.91
C GLY A 8 -2.81 -3.24 -15.14
N ARG A 9 -3.93 -3.09 -15.86
CA ARG A 9 -5.24 -2.85 -15.23
C ARG A 9 -5.71 -4.07 -14.46
N THR A 10 -5.53 -5.24 -15.04
CA THR A 10 -5.88 -6.51 -14.39
C THR A 10 -5.00 -6.74 -13.16
N LEU A 11 -3.70 -6.45 -13.24
CA LEU A 11 -2.80 -6.58 -12.09
C LEU A 11 -3.19 -5.62 -10.96
N ALA A 12 -3.49 -4.36 -11.29
CA ALA A 12 -3.96 -3.39 -10.30
C ALA A 12 -5.28 -3.81 -9.65
N ALA A 13 -6.20 -4.39 -10.43
CA ALA A 13 -7.46 -4.89 -9.89
C ALA A 13 -7.25 -6.07 -8.94
N ARG A 14 -6.30 -6.97 -9.23
CA ARG A 14 -5.93 -8.08 -8.34
C ARG A 14 -5.28 -7.58 -7.06
N TYR A 15 -4.43 -6.57 -7.16
CA TYR A 15 -3.83 -5.90 -6.00
C TYR A 15 -4.91 -5.35 -5.07
N LEU A 16 -5.84 -4.56 -5.61
CA LEU A 16 -6.93 -3.98 -4.84
C LEU A 16 -7.83 -5.05 -4.21
N LYS A 17 -8.16 -6.09 -4.97
CA LYS A 17 -8.98 -7.19 -4.47
C LYS A 17 -8.30 -7.92 -3.31
N GLY A 18 -7.02 -8.25 -3.44
CA GLY A 18 -6.25 -8.89 -2.39
C GLY A 18 -6.18 -8.07 -1.11
N LEU A 19 -6.01 -6.75 -1.24
CA LEU A 19 -6.04 -5.83 -0.10
C LEU A 19 -7.39 -5.89 0.63
N ASN A 20 -8.48 -5.82 -0.10
CA ASN A 20 -9.82 -5.80 0.49
C ASN A 20 -10.31 -7.17 0.96
N ASP A 21 -9.77 -8.25 0.41
CA ASP A 21 -9.99 -9.62 0.88
C ASP A 21 -9.14 -9.96 2.10
N HIS A 22 -8.19 -9.10 2.47
CA HIS A 22 -7.20 -9.34 3.52
C HIS A 22 -6.45 -10.67 3.30
N ASP A 23 -6.06 -10.92 2.06
CA ASP A 23 -5.44 -12.18 1.66
C ASP A 23 -3.96 -11.98 1.29
N PRO A 24 -3.02 -12.34 2.17
CA PRO A 24 -1.59 -12.23 1.84
C PRO A 24 -1.18 -13.10 0.66
N ASP A 25 -1.86 -14.20 0.42
CA ASP A 25 -1.54 -15.13 -0.66
C ASP A 25 -1.99 -14.59 -2.04
N ALA A 26 -2.78 -13.53 -2.06
CA ALA A 26 -3.16 -12.86 -3.31
C ALA A 26 -1.95 -12.38 -4.11
N VAL A 27 -0.82 -12.12 -3.46
CA VAL A 27 0.44 -11.70 -4.12
C VAL A 27 0.92 -12.69 -5.17
N ASP A 28 0.57 -13.97 -5.05
CA ASP A 28 0.91 -14.99 -6.04
C ASP A 28 0.29 -14.70 -7.42
N GLY A 29 -0.78 -13.94 -7.44
CA GLY A 29 -1.50 -13.59 -8.68
C GLY A 29 -0.99 -12.35 -9.39
N PHE A 30 -0.07 -11.59 -8.82
CA PHE A 30 0.38 -10.33 -9.46
C PHE A 30 1.82 -9.91 -9.14
N VAL A 31 2.51 -10.50 -8.18
CA VAL A 31 3.89 -10.14 -7.80
C VAL A 31 4.87 -11.19 -8.32
N ALA A 32 5.92 -10.77 -9.01
CA ALA A 32 7.00 -11.66 -9.47
C ALA A 32 7.80 -12.21 -8.27
N VAL A 33 8.35 -13.41 -8.42
CA VAL A 33 9.15 -14.06 -7.37
C VAL A 33 10.35 -13.19 -6.97
N ASP A 34 10.99 -12.58 -7.96
CA ASP A 34 12.18 -11.73 -7.81
C ASP A 34 11.83 -10.23 -7.80
N TYR A 35 10.67 -9.89 -7.27
CA TYR A 35 10.14 -8.54 -7.17
C TYR A 35 11.13 -7.57 -6.54
N ILE A 36 11.41 -6.47 -7.23
CA ILE A 36 12.28 -5.40 -6.72
C ILE A 36 11.40 -4.35 -6.05
N ASN A 37 11.60 -4.15 -4.78
CA ASN A 37 10.76 -3.24 -4.00
C ASN A 37 11.56 -2.06 -3.47
N HIS A 38 11.22 -0.86 -3.90
CA HIS A 38 11.87 0.37 -3.45
C HIS A 38 11.19 0.99 -2.23
N ASN A 39 10.34 0.24 -1.54
CA ASN A 39 9.73 0.67 -0.29
C ASN A 39 10.74 0.59 0.85
N ALA A 40 10.77 1.62 1.71
CA ALA A 40 11.74 1.71 2.81
C ALA A 40 11.57 0.61 3.88
N PHE A 41 10.38 0.02 3.99
CA PHE A 41 10.03 -0.92 5.05
C PHE A 41 9.81 -2.35 4.56
N VAL A 42 9.88 -2.59 3.26
CA VAL A 42 9.59 -3.91 2.68
C VAL A 42 10.76 -4.32 1.78
N ALA A 43 11.35 -5.46 2.07
CA ALA A 43 12.45 -6.00 1.30
C ALA A 43 11.98 -6.51 -0.08
N ASP A 44 12.95 -6.82 -0.94
CA ASP A 44 12.70 -7.42 -2.24
C ASP A 44 12.10 -8.83 -2.12
N GLY A 45 11.40 -9.23 -3.17
CA GLY A 45 10.86 -10.57 -3.34
C GLY A 45 9.38 -10.70 -2.96
N ARG A 46 8.73 -11.64 -3.64
CA ARG A 46 7.32 -11.95 -3.38
C ARG A 46 7.05 -12.34 -1.93
N GLU A 47 7.94 -13.14 -1.35
CA GLU A 47 7.76 -13.62 0.02
C GLU A 47 7.87 -12.50 1.05
N ALA A 48 8.76 -11.53 0.86
CA ALA A 48 8.83 -10.35 1.70
C ALA A 48 7.56 -9.52 1.60
N ASN A 49 7.00 -9.42 0.40
CA ASN A 49 5.74 -8.71 0.16
C ASN A 49 4.56 -9.43 0.84
N ARG A 50 4.51 -10.75 0.75
CA ARG A 50 3.51 -11.58 1.47
C ARG A 50 3.59 -11.35 2.98
N ALA A 51 4.79 -11.38 3.53
CA ALA A 51 5.03 -11.17 4.96
C ALA A 51 4.58 -9.77 5.39
N TRP A 52 4.86 -8.76 4.57
CA TRP A 52 4.39 -7.40 4.82
C TRP A 52 2.86 -7.31 4.83
N TRP A 53 2.19 -7.90 3.87
CA TRP A 53 0.73 -7.92 3.83
C TRP A 53 0.14 -8.59 5.08
N SER A 54 0.74 -9.69 5.54
CA SER A 54 0.31 -10.33 6.79
C SER A 54 0.44 -9.38 7.98
N THR A 55 1.55 -8.67 8.09
CA THR A 55 1.76 -7.66 9.13
C THR A 55 0.73 -6.52 9.02
N PHE A 56 0.50 -6.05 7.81
CA PHE A 56 -0.43 -4.96 7.52
C PHE A 56 -1.88 -5.32 7.93
N PHE A 57 -2.33 -6.51 7.58
CA PHE A 57 -3.67 -6.98 7.94
C PHE A 57 -3.82 -7.28 9.43
N THR A 58 -2.74 -7.67 10.09
CA THR A 58 -2.73 -7.82 11.56
C THR A 58 -2.82 -6.46 12.25
N ALA A 59 -2.08 -5.47 11.74
CA ALA A 59 -2.08 -4.12 12.29
C ALA A 59 -3.43 -3.41 12.08
N PHE A 60 -4.07 -3.65 10.93
CA PHE A 60 -5.32 -3.01 10.53
C PHE A 60 -6.34 -4.07 10.10
N PRO A 61 -6.97 -4.80 11.04
CA PRO A 61 -7.85 -5.92 10.70
C PRO A 61 -9.08 -5.56 9.89
N ASP A 62 -9.48 -4.30 9.93
CA ASP A 62 -10.65 -3.75 9.22
C ASP A 62 -10.27 -2.90 8.01
N ILE A 63 -9.02 -2.97 7.56
CA ILE A 63 -8.52 -2.10 6.47
C ILE A 63 -9.37 -2.24 5.21
N LYS A 64 -9.68 -1.10 4.62
CA LYS A 64 -10.35 -1.02 3.34
C LYS A 64 -9.59 -0.06 2.43
N ALA A 65 -9.30 -0.52 1.22
CA ALA A 65 -8.60 0.25 0.22
C ALA A 65 -9.53 0.67 -0.91
N THR A 66 -9.33 1.88 -1.41
CA THR A 66 -9.94 2.36 -2.64
C THR A 66 -8.83 2.74 -3.62
N MET A 67 -9.02 2.42 -4.88
CA MET A 67 -8.15 2.88 -5.96
C MET A 67 -8.77 4.14 -6.56
N ASP A 68 -8.18 5.29 -6.25
CA ASP A 68 -8.73 6.59 -6.61
C ASP A 68 -8.37 6.99 -8.05
N ASP A 69 -7.19 6.60 -8.51
CA ASP A 69 -6.73 6.80 -9.89
C ASP A 69 -5.91 5.61 -10.36
N LEU A 70 -5.97 5.33 -11.64
CA LEU A 70 -5.15 4.33 -12.31
C LEU A 70 -4.71 4.83 -13.68
N VAL A 71 -3.40 4.82 -13.92
CA VAL A 71 -2.81 5.16 -15.21
C VAL A 71 -1.93 4.00 -15.67
N VAL A 72 -2.16 3.52 -16.87
CA VAL A 72 -1.35 2.47 -17.48
C VAL A 72 -0.75 3.00 -18.77
N ALA A 73 0.56 2.95 -18.88
CA ALA A 73 1.31 3.40 -20.04
C ALA A 73 2.48 2.43 -20.30
N GLY A 74 2.36 1.63 -21.37
CA GLY A 74 3.35 0.61 -21.69
C GLY A 74 3.51 -0.38 -20.52
N ASP A 75 4.75 -0.54 -20.04
CA ASP A 75 5.07 -1.40 -18.91
C ASP A 75 4.97 -0.70 -17.54
N ARG A 76 4.38 0.48 -17.49
CA ARG A 76 4.21 1.23 -16.25
C ARG A 76 2.74 1.28 -15.84
N VAL A 77 2.53 1.02 -14.56
CA VAL A 77 1.21 1.12 -13.91
C VAL A 77 1.37 2.09 -12.75
N VAL A 78 0.52 3.10 -12.71
CA VAL A 78 0.51 4.08 -11.63
C VAL A 78 -0.86 4.04 -10.97
N GLY A 79 -0.89 3.78 -9.67
CA GLY A 79 -2.11 3.78 -8.88
C GLY A 79 -2.04 4.78 -7.74
N ARG A 80 -3.14 5.45 -7.47
CA ARG A 80 -3.31 6.27 -6.28
C ARG A 80 -4.39 5.64 -5.41
N PHE A 81 -4.05 5.38 -4.14
CA PHE A 81 -4.90 4.62 -3.24
C PHE A 81 -5.15 5.37 -1.93
N THR A 82 -6.32 5.12 -1.36
CA THR A 82 -6.66 5.53 0.01
C THR A 82 -7.01 4.29 0.81
N TYR A 83 -6.46 4.21 2.03
CA TYR A 83 -6.67 3.11 2.96
C TYR A 83 -7.27 3.67 4.25
N ARG A 84 -8.35 3.06 4.72
CA ARG A 84 -8.98 3.44 5.98
C ARG A 84 -9.16 2.22 6.86
N GLY A 85 -8.88 2.38 8.14
CA GLY A 85 -9.02 1.31 9.09
C GLY A 85 -8.76 1.78 10.51
N THR A 86 -8.60 0.81 11.40
CA THR A 86 -8.35 1.03 12.84
C THR A 86 -7.06 0.33 13.22
N HIS A 87 -6.21 1.01 13.97
CA HIS A 87 -4.97 0.42 14.51
C HIS A 87 -5.33 -0.59 15.61
N GLY A 88 -5.55 -1.84 15.20
CA GLY A 88 -6.02 -2.92 16.05
C GLY A 88 -4.98 -4.00 16.35
N GLY A 89 -3.77 -3.90 15.81
CA GLY A 89 -2.67 -4.82 16.06
C GLY A 89 -1.32 -4.10 16.07
N PRO A 90 -0.24 -4.76 16.49
CA PRO A 90 1.07 -4.12 16.57
C PRO A 90 1.58 -3.72 15.18
N LEU A 91 2.19 -2.55 15.09
CA LEU A 91 2.84 -2.04 13.89
C LEU A 91 4.16 -1.37 14.28
N TYR A 92 5.27 -1.80 13.66
CA TYR A 92 6.62 -1.26 13.93
C TYR A 92 6.95 -1.17 15.42
N GLY A 93 6.54 -2.17 16.20
CA GLY A 93 6.75 -2.20 17.64
C GLY A 93 5.78 -1.33 18.44
N VAL A 94 4.84 -0.67 17.81
CA VAL A 94 3.80 0.14 18.46
C VAL A 94 2.61 -0.77 18.79
N PRO A 95 2.23 -0.89 20.08
CA PRO A 95 1.04 -1.64 20.48
C PRO A 95 -0.22 -1.04 19.86
N PRO A 96 -1.30 -1.83 19.68
CA PRO A 96 -2.54 -1.32 19.10
C PRO A 96 -3.11 -0.18 19.95
N THR A 97 -3.46 0.92 19.30
CA THR A 97 -4.01 2.13 19.95
C THR A 97 -5.53 2.22 19.87
N GLY A 98 -6.15 1.47 18.94
CA GLY A 98 -7.57 1.63 18.63
C GLY A 98 -7.89 2.90 17.83
N ASN A 99 -6.87 3.64 17.41
CA ASN A 99 -7.08 4.90 16.67
C ASN A 99 -7.49 4.64 15.23
N PRO A 100 -8.40 5.43 14.66
CA PRO A 100 -8.68 5.39 13.24
C PRO A 100 -7.47 5.90 12.45
N ILE A 101 -7.21 5.28 11.31
CA ILE A 101 -6.14 5.70 10.41
C ILE A 101 -6.65 5.93 8.99
N GLU A 102 -6.01 6.85 8.32
CA GLU A 102 -6.15 7.06 6.90
C GLU A 102 -4.76 7.15 6.27
N MET A 103 -4.45 6.19 5.41
CA MET A 103 -3.23 6.20 4.62
C MET A 103 -3.57 6.53 3.17
N ARG A 104 -2.61 7.17 2.52
CA ARG A 104 -2.67 7.40 1.08
C ARG A 104 -1.34 7.00 0.48
N SER A 105 -1.39 6.37 -0.68
CA SER A 105 -0.18 6.05 -1.43
C SER A 105 -0.30 6.45 -2.88
N ILE A 106 0.86 6.68 -3.48
CA ILE A 106 1.04 6.69 -4.93
C ILE A 106 2.04 5.59 -5.22
N ASP A 107 1.60 4.62 -6.00
CA ASP A 107 2.37 3.44 -6.34
C ASP A 107 2.68 3.42 -7.83
N ILE A 108 3.92 3.10 -8.17
CA ILE A 108 4.35 2.88 -9.54
C ILE A 108 4.89 1.47 -9.64
N TRP A 109 4.43 0.71 -10.63
CA TRP A 109 4.96 -0.61 -10.93
C TRP A 109 5.50 -0.65 -12.36
N ARG A 110 6.52 -1.47 -12.53
CA ARG A 110 6.96 -1.96 -13.83
C ARG A 110 6.44 -3.38 -13.99
N THR A 111 5.81 -3.64 -15.12
CA THR A 111 5.33 -5.00 -15.45
C THR A 111 6.32 -5.73 -16.33
N GLU A 112 6.41 -7.04 -16.12
CA GLU A 112 7.22 -7.94 -16.95
C GLU A 112 6.59 -9.34 -16.88
N ASN A 113 6.44 -9.98 -18.01
CA ASN A 113 5.85 -11.32 -18.12
C ASN A 113 4.49 -11.45 -17.43
N GLY A 114 3.66 -10.42 -17.49
CA GLY A 114 2.32 -10.43 -16.91
C GLY A 114 2.27 -10.32 -15.40
N GLU A 115 3.34 -9.84 -14.76
CA GLU A 115 3.44 -9.65 -13.32
C GLU A 115 4.04 -8.29 -13.00
N PHE A 116 3.83 -7.79 -11.79
CA PHE A 116 4.58 -6.67 -11.25
C PHE A 116 5.99 -7.14 -10.91
N ALA A 117 6.99 -6.59 -11.59
CA ALA A 117 8.40 -6.95 -11.44
C ALA A 117 9.16 -5.97 -10.55
N GLU A 118 8.74 -4.72 -10.51
CA GLU A 118 9.41 -3.66 -9.76
C GLU A 118 8.38 -2.64 -9.27
N HIS A 119 8.64 -2.06 -8.10
CA HIS A 119 7.68 -1.21 -7.41
C HIS A 119 8.37 -0.03 -6.72
N TRP A 120 7.76 1.13 -6.85
CA TRP A 120 8.08 2.35 -6.10
C TRP A 120 6.79 2.84 -5.45
N ASP A 121 6.87 3.33 -4.24
CA ASP A 121 5.73 3.97 -3.61
C ASP A 121 6.15 5.12 -2.69
N GLU A 122 5.23 6.03 -2.49
CA GLU A 122 5.29 7.05 -1.48
C GLU A 122 3.99 7.05 -0.70
N LEU A 123 4.12 7.04 0.61
CA LEU A 123 2.99 7.04 1.54
C LEU A 123 3.10 8.21 2.51
N ASN A 124 1.96 8.61 3.06
CA ASN A 124 1.89 9.64 4.08
C ASN A 124 2.30 9.11 5.48
N TYR A 125 3.50 8.56 5.59
CA TYR A 125 3.99 7.95 6.84
C TYR A 125 3.99 8.90 8.03
N LEU A 126 4.31 10.17 7.82
CA LEU A 126 4.28 11.15 8.89
C LEU A 126 2.89 11.23 9.53
N GLU A 127 1.86 11.36 8.70
CA GLU A 127 0.48 11.40 9.18
C GLU A 127 0.09 10.09 9.87
N LEU A 128 0.49 8.95 9.31
CA LEU A 128 0.22 7.64 9.91
C LEU A 128 0.82 7.55 11.31
N PHE A 129 2.09 7.91 11.45
CA PHE A 129 2.77 7.88 12.77
C PHE A 129 2.17 8.86 13.76
N GLN A 130 1.66 9.98 13.30
CA GLN A 130 0.89 10.91 14.14
C GLN A 130 -0.45 10.30 14.56
N GLN A 131 -1.15 9.64 13.64
CA GLN A 131 -2.45 9.02 13.91
C GLN A 131 -2.34 7.89 14.94
N ILE A 132 -1.26 7.13 14.93
CA ILE A 132 -1.01 6.05 15.90
C ILE A 132 -0.20 6.53 17.12
N GLY A 133 0.09 7.82 17.21
CA GLY A 133 0.67 8.44 18.40
C GLY A 133 2.18 8.28 18.59
N VAL A 134 2.92 7.84 17.57
CA VAL A 134 4.39 7.72 17.60
C VAL A 134 5.06 9.07 17.48
N ILE A 135 4.51 9.94 16.65
CA ILE A 135 4.98 11.30 16.43
C ILE A 135 3.88 12.26 16.86
N PRO A 136 4.21 13.32 17.66
CA PRO A 136 3.21 14.32 18.01
C PRO A 136 2.63 15.00 16.79
N ALA A 137 1.34 15.35 16.83
CA ALA A 137 0.75 16.21 15.81
C ALA A 137 1.44 17.57 15.84
N PHE A 138 1.75 18.09 14.66
CA PHE A 138 2.30 19.43 14.59
C PHE A 138 1.20 20.44 14.90
N ASN A 139 1.48 21.31 15.87
CA ASN A 139 0.68 22.51 16.04
C ASN A 139 1.28 23.56 15.09
N LEU A 140 0.70 23.71 13.94
CA LEU A 140 1.14 24.70 12.94
C LEU A 140 0.77 26.13 13.35
N GLY A 141 0.30 26.29 14.60
CA GLY A 141 -0.18 27.55 15.11
C GLY A 141 -1.50 27.97 14.47
N ASP A 142 -2.22 28.81 15.15
CA ASP A 142 -3.40 29.44 14.61
C ASP A 142 -2.98 30.50 13.57
N THR A 143 -2.55 30.04 12.40
CA THR A 143 -2.39 30.93 11.24
C THR A 143 -3.76 31.33 10.68
N GLN A 144 -4.80 31.02 11.38
CA GLN A 144 -6.18 31.42 11.12
C GLN A 144 -6.64 32.46 12.12
N SER A 145 -5.79 33.32 12.53
CA SER A 145 -6.29 34.49 13.19
C SER A 145 -6.27 35.67 12.25
N THR A 146 -7.38 36.26 12.22
CA THR A 146 -7.61 37.68 11.98
C THR A 146 -7.90 38.04 10.55
N THR A 147 -9.13 38.03 10.28
CA THR A 147 -9.75 39.32 9.97
C THR A 147 -11.06 39.44 10.69
#